data_7eefae6beac07e7323972f34fd596e8d
#
_entry.id   7eefae6beac07e7323972f34fd596e8d
#
_cell.length_a   1.000
_cell.length_b   1.000
_cell.length_c   1.000
_cell.angle_alpha   90.00
_cell.angle_beta   90.00
_cell.angle_gamma   90.00
#
_symmetry.space_group_name_H-M   'P 1'
#
loop_
_entity.id
_entity.type
_entity.pdbx_description
1 polymer ?
#
loop_
_entity_poly.entity_id
_entity_poly.type
_entity_poly.pdbx_seq_one_letter_code
_entity_poly.pdbx_strand_id
1 'polypeptide(L)'
;MEPELKRHLFYATSHSPSLVELVGFDRAKEIIDFCFIANPYYPTPAMVNELQAMLPALVKSYPSSQPEQSQRHLAEVIHVNPDNLIIGNGASELITIIQEHLIDTIAVPVPTFSEYLDKLRDRRSAELYYLQRNASYALNPIAYLAWIRKKGLHAALIINPGNPSGQLLPLEQMRDFLERAKDLDLIIVDESFIDFAGDPIPSLLSCADRHSNLLLIRSMSKHCGVPGLRLGYCYTDNLYLLNRLRRVIPTWNVNTLAEYFLSQLPRTDKAYHDARLRLIGDVRALKRELDTIPALTAYPTGANFILVRIESGMTAGELQHELLHAHRMYVRDCSNKIGMDSYHVRIASQGREKDALLIDALRAILTR
;
A
#
# COMPACT_ATOMS: atom_id res chain seq x y z
N MET A 1 -13.38 27.40 20.33
CA MET A 1 -11.92 27.19 20.28
C MET A 1 -11.65 26.07 19.32
N GLU A 2 -11.07 26.34 18.17
CA GLU A 2 -10.54 25.25 17.31
C GLU A 2 -9.46 24.54 18.11
N PRO A 3 -9.52 23.23 18.32
CA PRO A 3 -8.41 22.52 18.95
C PRO A 3 -7.25 22.60 17.99
N GLU A 4 -6.15 23.05 18.53
CA GLU A 4 -4.89 23.17 17.86
C GLU A 4 -4.52 21.81 17.24
N LEU A 5 -4.47 21.76 15.91
CA LEU A 5 -3.97 20.60 15.20
C LEU A 5 -2.56 20.26 15.74
N LYS A 6 -2.35 19.01 16.10
CA LYS A 6 -1.05 18.56 16.63
C LYS A 6 0.01 18.55 15.51
N ARG A 7 0.41 19.73 15.06
CA ARG A 7 1.32 19.94 13.91
C ARG A 7 2.64 19.18 14.04
N HIS A 8 3.15 19.00 15.27
CA HIS A 8 4.38 18.26 15.50
C HIS A 8 4.31 16.80 15.03
N LEU A 9 3.11 16.20 14.94
CA LEU A 9 2.93 14.83 14.48
C LEU A 9 3.28 14.65 13.00
N PHE A 10 3.15 15.69 12.16
CA PHE A 10 3.52 15.60 10.74
C PHE A 10 5.02 15.36 10.52
N TYR A 11 5.83 15.73 11.50
CA TYR A 11 7.29 15.62 11.44
C TYR A 11 7.86 14.55 12.37
N ALA A 12 7.01 13.91 13.17
CA ALA A 12 7.45 12.94 14.19
C ALA A 12 7.92 11.61 13.58
N THR A 13 7.36 11.24 12.43
CA THR A 13 7.67 9.98 11.74
C THR A 13 7.69 10.16 10.23
N SER A 14 8.20 9.16 9.50
CA SER A 14 8.15 9.11 8.03
C SER A 14 6.73 8.83 7.49
N HIS A 15 5.80 8.41 8.38
CA HIS A 15 4.39 8.15 8.08
C HIS A 15 3.52 9.37 8.38
N SER A 16 2.39 9.49 7.69
CA SER A 16 1.37 10.48 8.07
C SER A 16 0.69 10.08 9.35
N PRO A 17 0.43 11.02 10.27
CA PRO A 17 -0.43 10.76 11.40
C PRO A 17 -1.85 10.43 10.92
N SER A 18 -2.56 9.55 11.62
CA SER A 18 -3.96 9.29 11.37
C SER A 18 -4.83 10.49 11.76
N LEU A 19 -6.01 10.61 11.17
CA LEU A 19 -6.97 11.67 11.57
C LEU A 19 -7.31 11.57 13.06
N VAL A 20 -7.39 10.36 13.62
CA VAL A 20 -7.66 10.15 15.05
C VAL A 20 -6.53 10.73 15.92
N GLU A 21 -5.26 10.58 15.51
CA GLU A 21 -4.12 11.18 16.20
C GLU A 21 -4.14 12.71 16.12
N LEU A 22 -4.53 13.24 14.94
CA LEU A 22 -4.56 14.68 14.68
C LEU A 22 -5.68 15.41 15.44
N VAL A 23 -6.90 14.85 15.44
CA VAL A 23 -8.10 15.56 15.88
C VAL A 23 -9.03 14.76 16.80
N GLY A 24 -8.70 13.50 17.12
CA GLY A 24 -9.54 12.61 17.93
C GLY A 24 -10.66 11.94 17.13
N PHE A 25 -11.30 10.90 17.73
CA PHE A 25 -12.30 10.06 17.05
C PHE A 25 -13.52 10.84 16.53
N ASP A 26 -14.05 11.78 17.30
CA ASP A 26 -15.29 12.47 16.94
C ASP A 26 -15.10 13.40 15.74
N ARG A 27 -14.02 14.16 15.71
CA ARG A 27 -13.72 15.10 14.64
C ARG A 27 -13.14 14.45 13.39
N ALA A 28 -12.50 13.31 13.53
CA ALA A 28 -11.98 12.56 12.38
C ALA A 28 -13.09 12.22 11.37
N LYS A 29 -14.34 12.06 11.82
CA LYS A 29 -15.51 11.78 10.96
C LYS A 29 -15.92 12.96 10.07
N GLU A 30 -15.52 14.17 10.43
CA GLU A 30 -15.86 15.40 9.71
C GLU A 30 -14.86 15.73 8.58
N ILE A 31 -13.75 15.00 8.51
CA ILE A 31 -12.65 15.23 7.56
C ILE A 31 -12.67 14.14 6.48
N ILE A 32 -12.64 14.56 5.22
CA ILE A 32 -12.50 13.60 4.11
C ILE A 32 -11.02 13.22 3.99
N ASP A 33 -10.75 11.93 4.14
CA ASP A 33 -9.39 11.40 4.17
C ASP A 33 -8.93 10.93 2.78
N PHE A 34 -8.20 11.77 2.07
CA PHE A 34 -7.49 11.46 0.82
C PHE A 34 -6.04 11.01 1.04
N CYS A 35 -5.59 10.95 2.30
CA CYS A 35 -4.22 10.55 2.67
C CYS A 35 -4.06 9.04 2.79
N PHE A 36 -5.03 8.37 3.43
CA PHE A 36 -5.00 6.94 3.64
C PHE A 36 -5.68 6.19 2.49
N ILE A 37 -4.98 5.18 2.02
CA ILE A 37 -5.29 4.47 0.79
C ILE A 37 -6.12 3.23 1.12
N ALA A 38 -7.43 3.31 1.08
CA ALA A 38 -8.33 2.19 1.28
C ALA A 38 -9.45 2.21 0.24
N ASN A 39 -9.99 1.05 -0.12
CA ASN A 39 -11.14 0.96 -1.01
C ASN A 39 -12.41 1.45 -0.27
N PRO A 40 -13.07 2.55 -0.71
CA PRO A 40 -14.24 3.07 -0.04
C PRO A 40 -15.52 2.27 -0.31
N TYR A 41 -15.50 1.31 -1.25
CA TYR A 41 -16.66 0.54 -1.70
C TYR A 41 -16.70 -0.89 -1.15
N TYR A 42 -15.65 -1.31 -0.45
CA TYR A 42 -15.56 -2.62 0.18
C TYR A 42 -14.87 -2.47 1.55
N PRO A 43 -15.28 -3.22 2.59
CA PRO A 43 -16.31 -4.25 2.60
C PRO A 43 -17.73 -3.70 2.37
N THR A 44 -18.66 -4.58 1.98
CA THR A 44 -20.07 -4.18 1.77
C THR A 44 -20.74 -3.85 3.10
N PRO A 45 -21.83 -3.04 3.11
CA PRO A 45 -22.61 -2.79 4.32
C PRO A 45 -23.11 -4.08 4.99
N ALA A 46 -23.46 -5.10 4.20
CA ALA A 46 -23.87 -6.40 4.73
C ALA A 46 -22.75 -7.08 5.54
N MET A 47 -21.53 -7.10 5.02
CA MET A 47 -20.36 -7.65 5.73
C MET A 47 -20.09 -6.88 7.04
N VAL A 48 -20.18 -5.57 6.99
CA VAL A 48 -19.99 -4.72 8.18
C VAL A 48 -21.05 -5.01 9.23
N ASN A 49 -22.31 -5.14 8.83
CA ASN A 49 -23.43 -5.48 9.74
C ASN A 49 -23.23 -6.87 10.37
N GLU A 50 -22.81 -7.87 9.61
CA GLU A 50 -22.50 -9.19 10.12
C GLU A 50 -21.35 -9.16 11.13
N LEU A 51 -20.25 -8.43 10.80
CA LEU A 51 -19.13 -8.23 11.73
C LEU A 51 -19.59 -7.54 13.03
N GLN A 52 -20.43 -6.54 12.92
CA GLN A 52 -21.01 -5.84 14.07
C GLN A 52 -21.84 -6.77 14.95
N ALA A 53 -22.67 -7.64 14.37
CA ALA A 53 -23.46 -8.62 15.10
C ALA A 53 -22.57 -9.64 15.85
N MET A 54 -21.44 -10.02 15.28
CA MET A 54 -20.48 -10.95 15.86
C MET A 54 -19.52 -10.32 16.88
N LEU A 55 -19.41 -8.98 16.90
CA LEU A 55 -18.42 -8.25 17.71
C LEU A 55 -18.40 -8.68 19.19
N PRO A 56 -19.54 -8.86 19.92
CA PRO A 56 -19.51 -9.25 21.33
C PRO A 56 -18.86 -10.62 21.58
N ALA A 57 -18.97 -11.55 20.62
CA ALA A 57 -18.34 -12.87 20.71
C ALA A 57 -16.86 -12.81 20.34
N LEU A 58 -16.53 -12.11 19.24
CA LEU A 58 -15.18 -12.01 18.72
C LEU A 58 -14.21 -11.33 19.70
N VAL A 59 -14.66 -10.25 20.37
CA VAL A 59 -13.84 -9.51 21.36
C VAL A 59 -13.49 -10.37 22.58
N LYS A 60 -14.32 -11.36 22.92
CA LYS A 60 -14.15 -12.24 24.11
C LYS A 60 -13.44 -13.55 23.78
N SER A 61 -13.16 -13.83 22.52
CA SER A 61 -12.55 -15.08 22.07
C SER A 61 -11.05 -14.89 21.78
N TYR A 62 -10.26 -15.92 22.09
CA TYR A 62 -8.90 -15.98 21.54
C TYR A 62 -8.94 -16.28 20.05
N PRO A 63 -8.06 -15.67 19.25
CA PRO A 63 -7.88 -16.06 17.85
C PRO A 63 -7.25 -17.47 17.76
N SER A 64 -7.23 -18.01 16.55
CA SER A 64 -6.59 -19.28 16.26
C SER A 64 -5.08 -19.22 16.55
N SER A 65 -4.55 -20.22 17.24
CA SER A 65 -3.10 -20.32 17.48
C SER A 65 -2.33 -20.62 16.18
N GLN A 66 -3.01 -21.24 15.22
CA GLN A 66 -2.53 -21.47 13.86
C GLN A 66 -3.63 -21.08 12.88
N PRO A 67 -3.41 -20.10 11.98
CA PRO A 67 -4.45 -19.53 11.12
C PRO A 67 -4.71 -20.35 9.84
N GLU A 68 -4.62 -21.69 9.89
CA GLU A 68 -4.77 -22.57 8.71
C GLU A 68 -6.11 -22.39 8.01
N GLN A 69 -7.20 -22.23 8.75
CA GLN A 69 -8.52 -22.03 8.15
C GLN A 69 -8.59 -20.67 7.46
N SER A 70 -8.03 -19.62 8.06
CA SER A 70 -7.92 -18.29 7.45
C SER A 70 -7.06 -18.33 6.19
N GLN A 71 -5.96 -19.09 6.20
CA GLN A 71 -5.12 -19.32 5.02
C GLN A 71 -5.90 -20.00 3.90
N ARG A 72 -6.72 -21.02 4.20
CA ARG A 72 -7.57 -21.71 3.22
C ARG A 72 -8.61 -20.77 2.61
N HIS A 73 -9.32 -19.96 3.41
CA HIS A 73 -10.28 -18.99 2.90
C HIS A 73 -9.63 -17.97 1.97
N LEU A 74 -8.45 -17.46 2.35
CA LEU A 74 -7.72 -16.53 1.51
C LEU A 74 -7.20 -17.19 0.23
N ALA A 75 -6.62 -18.40 0.35
CA ALA A 75 -6.07 -19.17 -0.77
C ALA A 75 -7.13 -19.50 -1.83
N GLU A 76 -8.36 -19.80 -1.39
CA GLU A 76 -9.51 -20.05 -2.26
C GLU A 76 -9.80 -18.83 -3.15
N VAL A 77 -9.82 -17.63 -2.57
CA VAL A 77 -10.14 -16.37 -3.27
C VAL A 77 -9.03 -15.92 -4.22
N ILE A 78 -7.75 -16.11 -3.82
CA ILE A 78 -6.61 -15.70 -4.64
C ILE A 78 -6.03 -16.84 -5.50
N HIS A 79 -6.66 -18.03 -5.47
CA HIS A 79 -6.34 -19.22 -6.26
C HIS A 79 -4.89 -19.70 -6.13
N VAL A 80 -4.42 -19.88 -4.89
CA VAL A 80 -3.06 -20.37 -4.59
C VAL A 80 -3.08 -21.52 -3.60
N ASN A 81 -1.92 -22.19 -3.43
CA ASN A 81 -1.76 -23.20 -2.40
C ASN A 81 -1.74 -22.52 -1.00
N PRO A 82 -2.65 -22.88 -0.07
CA PRO A 82 -2.67 -22.32 1.28
C PRO A 82 -1.38 -22.57 2.07
N ASP A 83 -0.66 -23.67 1.79
CA ASP A 83 0.60 -23.98 2.45
C ASP A 83 1.73 -23.02 2.11
N ASN A 84 1.60 -22.26 1.03
CA ASN A 84 2.57 -21.26 0.56
C ASN A 84 2.25 -19.84 1.06
N LEU A 85 1.23 -19.69 1.89
CA LEU A 85 0.80 -18.42 2.47
C LEU A 85 1.25 -18.27 3.93
N ILE A 86 1.51 -17.02 4.30
CA ILE A 86 1.61 -16.57 5.69
C ILE A 86 0.74 -15.33 5.84
N ILE A 87 -0.19 -15.34 6.80
CA ILE A 87 -1.02 -14.19 7.14
C ILE A 87 -0.38 -13.46 8.32
N GLY A 88 -0.22 -12.14 8.18
CA GLY A 88 0.34 -11.26 9.21
C GLY A 88 -0.67 -10.25 9.74
N ASN A 89 -0.35 -9.67 10.88
CA ASN A 89 -1.04 -8.52 11.47
C ASN A 89 -0.74 -7.24 10.65
N GLY A 90 -1.24 -7.23 9.41
CA GLY A 90 -0.88 -6.30 8.36
C GLY A 90 0.44 -6.66 7.66
N ALA A 91 0.64 -6.10 6.48
CA ALA A 91 1.90 -6.26 5.75
C ALA A 91 3.11 -5.71 6.54
N SER A 92 2.92 -4.74 7.42
CA SER A 92 4.00 -4.15 8.24
C SER A 92 4.66 -5.15 9.20
N GLU A 93 3.90 -6.07 9.80
CA GLU A 93 4.48 -7.16 10.59
C GLU A 93 5.36 -8.05 9.71
N LEU A 94 4.85 -8.44 8.55
CA LEU A 94 5.60 -9.29 7.61
C LEU A 94 6.87 -8.59 7.09
N ILE A 95 6.78 -7.30 6.75
CA ILE A 95 7.93 -6.50 6.33
C ILE A 95 9.00 -6.50 7.43
N THR A 96 8.61 -6.25 8.68
CA THR A 96 9.54 -6.25 9.82
C THR A 96 10.22 -7.61 9.98
N ILE A 97 9.45 -8.69 10.00
CA ILE A 97 9.96 -10.06 10.16
C ILE A 97 10.90 -10.45 9.00
N ILE A 98 10.54 -10.12 7.76
CA ILE A 98 11.35 -10.38 6.57
C ILE A 98 12.68 -9.62 6.66
N GLN A 99 12.65 -8.35 7.02
CA GLN A 99 13.84 -7.53 7.16
C GLN A 99 14.76 -8.02 8.28
N GLU A 100 14.18 -8.47 9.40
CA GLU A 100 14.94 -8.94 10.54
C GLU A 100 15.57 -10.32 10.34
N HIS A 101 14.96 -11.17 9.53
CA HIS A 101 15.35 -12.58 9.45
C HIS A 101 15.86 -13.06 8.09
N LEU A 102 15.58 -12.33 7.00
CA LEU A 102 15.96 -12.76 5.65
C LEU A 102 16.93 -11.82 4.95
N ILE A 103 17.17 -10.60 5.48
CA ILE A 103 17.93 -9.56 4.78
C ILE A 103 19.14 -9.13 5.62
N ASP A 104 20.31 -9.05 5.00
CA ASP A 104 21.46 -8.32 5.52
C ASP A 104 21.56 -6.94 4.83
N THR A 105 21.62 -6.94 3.49
CA THR A 105 21.60 -5.72 2.68
C THR A 105 20.63 -5.89 1.51
N ILE A 106 19.80 -4.88 1.25
CA ILE A 106 18.79 -4.92 0.19
C ILE A 106 18.89 -3.70 -0.72
N ALA A 107 18.71 -3.90 -2.02
CA ALA A 107 18.49 -2.85 -3.00
C ALA A 107 17.07 -2.28 -2.87
N VAL A 108 16.94 -0.96 -2.71
CA VAL A 108 15.64 -0.28 -2.52
C VAL A 108 15.49 0.89 -3.48
N PRO A 109 14.53 0.85 -4.42
CA PRO A 109 14.18 2.02 -5.23
C PRO A 109 13.53 3.11 -4.36
N VAL A 110 13.98 4.36 -4.51
CA VAL A 110 13.41 5.52 -3.81
C VAL A 110 13.01 6.61 -4.81
N PRO A 111 11.88 7.33 -4.59
CA PRO A 111 11.04 7.32 -3.38
C PRO A 111 10.26 6.01 -3.20
N THR A 112 10.01 5.62 -1.94
CA THR A 112 9.41 4.34 -1.59
C THR A 112 8.47 4.44 -0.37
N PHE A 113 7.81 3.32 -0.05
CA PHE A 113 7.11 3.16 1.22
C PHE A 113 8.13 3.04 2.36
N SER A 114 8.09 3.98 3.30
CA SER A 114 9.15 4.17 4.29
C SER A 114 9.38 2.97 5.22
N GLU A 115 8.36 2.12 5.44
CA GLU A 115 8.49 0.93 6.27
C GLU A 115 9.65 0.03 5.86
N TYR A 116 9.98 0.00 4.56
CA TYR A 116 11.12 -0.74 4.03
C TYR A 116 12.49 -0.14 4.38
N LEU A 117 12.52 1.10 4.88
CA LEU A 117 13.74 1.77 5.34
C LEU A 117 13.76 1.92 6.85
N ASP A 118 12.62 2.27 7.46
CA ASP A 118 12.50 2.60 8.88
C ASP A 118 12.68 1.38 9.79
N LYS A 119 12.48 0.17 9.28
CA LYS A 119 12.58 -1.09 10.04
C LYS A 119 13.93 -1.77 9.93
N LEU A 120 14.82 -1.26 9.09
CA LEU A 120 16.19 -1.77 9.03
C LEU A 120 16.93 -1.39 10.31
N ARG A 121 17.44 -2.38 11.04
CA ARG A 121 18.09 -2.22 12.34
C ARG A 121 19.44 -2.94 12.35
N ASP A 122 20.30 -2.52 13.27
CA ASP A 122 21.60 -3.13 13.57
C ASP A 122 22.55 -3.11 12.36
N ARG A 123 22.90 -4.31 11.88
CA ARG A 123 23.82 -4.49 10.76
C ARG A 123 23.14 -4.49 9.39
N ARG A 124 21.81 -4.36 9.36
CA ARG A 124 21.03 -4.40 8.12
C ARG A 124 21.04 -3.05 7.45
N SER A 125 21.18 -3.04 6.15
CA SER A 125 21.27 -1.82 5.37
C SER A 125 20.45 -1.87 4.09
N ALA A 126 20.15 -0.68 3.55
CA ALA A 126 19.60 -0.52 2.22
C ALA A 126 20.57 0.27 1.34
N GLU A 127 20.81 -0.24 0.14
CA GLU A 127 21.41 0.53 -0.94
C GLU A 127 20.30 1.18 -1.76
N LEU A 128 20.36 2.50 -1.89
CA LEU A 128 19.27 3.29 -2.48
C LEU A 128 19.47 3.47 -3.98
N TYR A 129 18.47 3.06 -4.78
CA TYR A 129 18.38 3.33 -6.20
C TYR A 129 17.42 4.48 -6.47
N TYR A 130 17.93 5.64 -6.89
CA TYR A 130 17.13 6.86 -7.06
C TYR A 130 16.35 6.86 -8.37
N LEU A 131 15.02 6.78 -8.26
CA LEU A 131 14.10 6.94 -9.39
C LEU A 131 14.05 8.39 -9.84
N GLN A 132 13.94 8.59 -11.16
CA GLN A 132 14.05 9.92 -11.76
C GLN A 132 12.68 10.57 -11.94
N ARG A 133 12.56 11.85 -11.54
CA ARG A 133 11.32 12.62 -11.72
C ARG A 133 10.93 12.77 -13.19
N ASN A 134 11.89 13.03 -14.07
CA ASN A 134 11.65 13.17 -15.53
C ASN A 134 11.19 11.87 -16.19
N ALA A 135 11.36 10.71 -15.52
CA ALA A 135 10.77 9.43 -15.88
C ALA A 135 9.51 9.12 -15.05
N SER A 136 8.87 10.13 -14.45
CA SER A 136 7.69 9.97 -13.58
C SER A 136 7.92 9.00 -12.43
N TYR A 137 9.14 8.87 -11.93
CA TYR A 137 9.56 7.89 -10.92
C TYR A 137 9.30 6.43 -11.33
N ALA A 138 9.25 6.13 -12.62
CA ALA A 138 9.13 4.77 -13.11
C ALA A 138 10.46 4.02 -12.90
N LEU A 139 10.37 2.77 -12.44
CA LEU A 139 11.51 1.88 -12.36
C LEU A 139 11.81 1.28 -13.74
N ASN A 140 13.07 1.37 -14.16
CA ASN A 140 13.58 0.56 -15.28
C ASN A 140 14.16 -0.74 -14.72
N PRO A 141 13.51 -1.90 -14.88
CA PRO A 141 13.93 -3.14 -14.23
C PRO A 141 15.29 -3.66 -14.75
N ILE A 142 15.61 -3.41 -16.01
CA ILE A 142 16.91 -3.83 -16.60
C ILE A 142 18.05 -3.00 -16.00
N ALA A 143 17.88 -1.67 -15.96
CA ALA A 143 18.88 -0.77 -15.37
C ALA A 143 19.06 -1.03 -13.86
N TYR A 144 17.96 -1.33 -13.17
CA TYR A 144 17.96 -1.65 -11.75
C TYR A 144 18.74 -2.96 -11.49
N LEU A 145 18.49 -4.02 -12.25
CA LEU A 145 19.22 -5.28 -12.11
C LEU A 145 20.72 -5.11 -12.40
N ALA A 146 21.08 -4.36 -13.44
CA ALA A 146 22.47 -4.06 -13.75
C ALA A 146 23.17 -3.30 -12.61
N TRP A 147 22.45 -2.35 -11.98
CA TRP A 147 22.96 -1.60 -10.83
C TRP A 147 23.10 -2.49 -9.58
N ILE A 148 22.14 -3.39 -9.30
CA ILE A 148 22.22 -4.39 -8.21
C ILE A 148 23.48 -5.21 -8.34
N ARG A 149 23.75 -5.77 -9.53
CA ARG A 149 24.92 -6.58 -9.80
C ARG A 149 26.23 -5.78 -9.67
N LYS A 150 26.24 -4.55 -10.16
CA LYS A 150 27.40 -3.65 -10.02
C LYS A 150 27.74 -3.37 -8.55
N LYS A 151 26.72 -3.33 -7.70
CA LYS A 151 26.86 -3.13 -6.24
C LYS A 151 27.17 -4.41 -5.46
N GLY A 152 27.12 -5.57 -6.11
CA GLY A 152 27.31 -6.87 -5.45
C GLY A 152 26.19 -7.20 -4.46
N LEU A 153 24.95 -6.75 -4.73
CA LEU A 153 23.80 -7.01 -3.88
C LEU A 153 23.11 -8.31 -4.27
N HIS A 154 22.55 -9.01 -3.29
CA HIS A 154 21.88 -10.30 -3.46
C HIS A 154 20.40 -10.28 -3.13
N ALA A 155 19.87 -9.16 -2.58
CA ALA A 155 18.47 -8.98 -2.31
C ALA A 155 17.94 -7.68 -2.94
N ALA A 156 16.72 -7.73 -3.47
CA ALA A 156 16.08 -6.61 -4.14
C ALA A 156 14.63 -6.43 -3.70
N LEU A 157 14.20 -5.16 -3.58
CA LEU A 157 12.81 -4.77 -3.39
C LEU A 157 12.26 -4.17 -4.68
N ILE A 158 11.02 -4.54 -5.04
CA ILE A 158 10.19 -3.84 -6.03
C ILE A 158 8.80 -3.65 -5.41
N ILE A 159 8.29 -2.42 -5.43
CA ILE A 159 6.89 -2.11 -5.07
C ILE A 159 6.14 -1.87 -6.37
N ASN A 160 5.16 -2.70 -6.67
CA ASN A 160 4.42 -2.65 -7.93
C ASN A 160 2.91 -2.79 -7.73
N PRO A 161 2.11 -1.74 -7.96
CA PRO A 161 2.48 -0.35 -8.28
C PRO A 161 3.28 0.36 -7.20
N GLY A 162 4.18 1.26 -7.60
CA GLY A 162 5.06 2.02 -6.71
C GLY A 162 4.30 2.94 -5.75
N ASN A 163 4.82 3.13 -4.55
CA ASN A 163 4.28 4.07 -3.56
C ASN A 163 5.41 4.99 -3.06
N PRO A 164 5.32 6.32 -3.27
CA PRO A 164 4.11 7.11 -3.60
C PRO A 164 3.85 7.34 -5.10
N SER A 165 4.67 6.81 -6.02
CA SER A 165 4.62 7.18 -7.44
C SER A 165 3.36 6.70 -8.18
N GLY A 166 2.75 5.59 -7.76
CA GLY A 166 1.66 4.93 -8.48
C GLY A 166 2.10 4.21 -9.76
N GLN A 167 3.38 4.31 -10.14
CA GLN A 167 3.89 3.71 -11.38
C GLN A 167 3.74 2.19 -11.39
N LEU A 168 3.22 1.67 -12.49
CA LEU A 168 3.01 0.25 -12.71
C LEU A 168 4.05 -0.30 -13.68
N LEU A 169 4.77 -1.32 -13.26
CA LEU A 169 5.55 -2.16 -14.17
C LEU A 169 4.61 -3.23 -14.78
N PRO A 170 4.53 -3.32 -16.11
CA PRO A 170 3.76 -4.37 -16.77
C PRO A 170 4.18 -5.77 -16.34
N LEU A 171 3.23 -6.70 -16.25
CA LEU A 171 3.47 -8.07 -15.81
C LEU A 171 4.60 -8.76 -16.61
N GLU A 172 4.66 -8.54 -17.90
CA GLU A 172 5.72 -9.13 -18.74
C GLU A 172 7.11 -8.58 -18.43
N GLN A 173 7.24 -7.30 -18.06
CA GLN A 173 8.51 -6.73 -17.61
C GLN A 173 8.92 -7.29 -16.24
N MET A 174 7.96 -7.54 -15.37
CA MET A 174 8.21 -8.18 -14.08
C MET A 174 8.66 -9.63 -14.25
N ARG A 175 8.02 -10.37 -15.17
CA ARG A 175 8.43 -11.74 -15.52
C ARG A 175 9.84 -11.78 -16.09
N ASP A 176 10.17 -10.91 -17.05
CA ASP A 176 11.51 -10.80 -17.63
C ASP A 176 12.55 -10.45 -16.56
N PHE A 177 12.22 -9.55 -15.63
CA PHE A 177 13.08 -9.24 -14.47
C PHE A 177 13.36 -10.49 -13.63
N LEU A 178 12.34 -11.25 -13.24
CA LEU A 178 12.49 -12.45 -12.42
C LEU A 178 13.32 -13.52 -13.13
N GLU A 179 13.10 -13.75 -14.43
CA GLU A 179 13.88 -14.67 -15.23
C GLU A 179 15.38 -14.30 -15.28
N ARG A 180 15.68 -13.00 -15.39
CA ARG A 180 17.05 -12.49 -15.42
C ARG A 180 17.70 -12.42 -14.04
N ALA A 181 16.93 -12.35 -12.97
CA ALA A 181 17.41 -12.15 -11.60
C ALA A 181 17.46 -13.44 -10.78
N LYS A 182 17.60 -14.60 -11.43
CA LYS A 182 17.71 -15.91 -10.79
C LYS A 182 19.00 -16.08 -9.94
N ASP A 183 19.98 -15.23 -10.16
CA ASP A 183 21.22 -15.15 -9.39
C ASP A 183 21.09 -14.39 -8.08
N LEU A 184 19.96 -13.71 -7.82
CA LEU A 184 19.68 -13.08 -6.54
C LEU A 184 19.14 -14.11 -5.54
N ASP A 185 19.52 -13.95 -4.27
CA ASP A 185 19.07 -14.82 -3.18
C ASP A 185 17.61 -14.55 -2.79
N LEU A 186 17.15 -13.26 -2.89
CA LEU A 186 15.82 -12.85 -2.51
C LEU A 186 15.32 -11.67 -3.35
N ILE A 187 14.14 -11.81 -3.91
CA ILE A 187 13.40 -10.74 -4.58
C ILE A 187 12.08 -10.54 -3.82
N ILE A 188 11.94 -9.41 -3.16
CA ILE A 188 10.70 -9.00 -2.50
C ILE A 188 9.90 -8.15 -3.47
N VAL A 189 8.67 -8.56 -3.77
CA VAL A 189 7.74 -7.75 -4.55
C VAL A 189 6.53 -7.43 -3.70
N ASP A 190 6.34 -6.13 -3.42
CA ASP A 190 5.15 -5.64 -2.73
C ASP A 190 4.07 -5.28 -3.76
N GLU A 191 3.03 -6.11 -3.80
CA GLU A 191 1.86 -5.95 -4.67
C GLU A 191 0.64 -5.39 -3.92
N SER A 192 0.83 -4.60 -2.87
CA SER A 192 -0.28 -4.07 -2.05
C SER A 192 -1.31 -3.23 -2.81
N PHE A 193 -0.99 -2.77 -4.02
CA PHE A 193 -1.88 -1.98 -4.87
C PHE A 193 -2.22 -2.63 -6.21
N ILE A 194 -1.72 -3.83 -6.49
CA ILE A 194 -1.84 -4.47 -7.81
C ILE A 194 -3.30 -4.75 -8.20
N ASP A 195 -4.18 -4.91 -7.24
CA ASP A 195 -5.61 -5.11 -7.46
C ASP A 195 -6.28 -3.96 -8.23
N PHE A 196 -5.69 -2.77 -8.20
CA PHE A 196 -6.18 -1.59 -8.90
C PHE A 196 -5.56 -1.37 -10.28
N ALA A 197 -4.58 -2.20 -10.66
CA ALA A 197 -3.80 -2.01 -11.89
C ALA A 197 -4.52 -2.44 -13.18
N GLY A 198 -5.57 -3.25 -13.07
CA GLY A 198 -6.31 -3.71 -14.23
C GLY A 198 -7.28 -4.86 -13.96
N ASP A 199 -7.95 -5.30 -15.02
CA ASP A 199 -8.80 -6.48 -15.04
C ASP A 199 -8.51 -7.27 -16.32
N PRO A 200 -7.97 -8.49 -16.20
CA PRO A 200 -7.60 -9.20 -14.97
C PRO A 200 -6.47 -8.51 -14.18
N ILE A 201 -6.34 -8.86 -12.88
CA ILE A 201 -5.28 -8.34 -12.02
C ILE A 201 -3.90 -8.84 -12.52
N PRO A 202 -2.96 -7.96 -12.88
CA PRO A 202 -1.67 -8.36 -13.46
C PRO A 202 -0.64 -8.77 -12.38
N SER A 203 -1.01 -9.76 -11.54
CA SER A 203 -0.21 -10.21 -10.42
C SER A 203 0.81 -11.29 -10.78
N LEU A 204 1.96 -11.24 -10.12
CA LEU A 204 2.97 -12.30 -10.14
C LEU A 204 2.52 -13.59 -9.44
N LEU A 205 1.44 -13.60 -8.67
CA LEU A 205 0.86 -14.85 -8.13
C LEU A 205 0.62 -15.88 -9.22
N SER A 206 0.31 -15.45 -10.46
CA SER A 206 0.09 -16.32 -11.61
C SER A 206 1.33 -17.11 -12.09
N CYS A 207 2.52 -16.78 -11.59
CA CYS A 207 3.78 -17.43 -11.96
C CYS A 207 4.77 -17.55 -10.81
N ALA A 208 4.35 -17.30 -9.58
CA ALA A 208 5.24 -17.28 -8.43
C ALA A 208 5.88 -18.66 -8.13
N ASP A 209 5.20 -19.74 -8.50
CA ASP A 209 5.66 -21.13 -8.40
C ASP A 209 6.93 -21.44 -9.24
N ARG A 210 7.29 -20.55 -10.16
CA ARG A 210 8.46 -20.72 -11.04
C ARG A 210 9.73 -20.04 -10.54
N HIS A 211 9.63 -19.29 -9.43
CA HIS A 211 10.71 -18.42 -8.92
C HIS A 211 10.94 -18.64 -7.43
N SER A 212 11.83 -19.56 -7.08
CA SER A 212 12.12 -19.92 -5.69
C SER A 212 12.75 -18.80 -4.86
N ASN A 213 13.26 -17.74 -5.49
CA ASN A 213 13.78 -16.55 -4.81
C ASN A 213 12.77 -15.40 -4.71
N LEU A 214 11.51 -15.61 -5.14
CA LEU A 214 10.44 -14.62 -5.07
C LEU A 214 9.67 -14.72 -3.75
N LEU A 215 9.50 -13.57 -3.09
CA LEU A 215 8.60 -13.38 -1.95
C LEU A 215 7.62 -12.25 -2.28
N LEU A 216 6.34 -12.56 -2.43
CA LEU A 216 5.29 -11.57 -2.63
C LEU A 216 4.72 -11.11 -1.29
N ILE A 217 4.47 -9.81 -1.17
CA ILE A 217 3.81 -9.20 -0.01
C ILE A 217 2.58 -8.44 -0.50
N ARG A 218 1.47 -8.57 0.24
CA ARG A 218 0.24 -7.79 -0.02
C ARG A 218 -0.42 -7.31 1.26
N SER A 219 -0.83 -6.05 1.26
CA SER A 219 -1.66 -5.47 2.30
C SER A 219 -3.13 -5.54 1.92
N MET A 220 -3.92 -6.30 2.65
CA MET A 220 -5.38 -6.36 2.46
C MET A 220 -6.09 -5.09 2.93
N SER A 221 -5.42 -4.26 3.74
CA SER A 221 -5.95 -2.94 4.16
C SER A 221 -6.36 -2.05 3.00
N LYS A 222 -5.76 -2.23 1.83
CA LYS A 222 -5.92 -1.36 0.65
C LYS A 222 -7.13 -1.80 -0.18
N HIS A 223 -7.00 -2.93 -0.83
CA HIS A 223 -8.01 -3.43 -1.76
C HIS A 223 -9.28 -3.93 -1.04
N CYS A 224 -9.15 -4.53 0.14
CA CYS A 224 -10.29 -4.92 0.96
C CYS A 224 -10.88 -3.77 1.82
N GLY A 225 -10.28 -2.59 1.84
CA GLY A 225 -10.83 -1.43 2.58
C GLY A 225 -10.89 -1.60 4.10
N VAL A 226 -10.08 -2.46 4.69
CA VAL A 226 -10.12 -2.83 6.12
C VAL A 226 -8.82 -2.51 6.88
N PRO A 227 -8.33 -1.26 6.84
CA PRO A 227 -7.06 -0.92 7.50
C PRO A 227 -7.09 -1.17 9.01
N GLY A 228 -8.26 -1.06 9.66
CA GLY A 228 -8.43 -1.30 11.09
C GLY A 228 -8.33 -2.76 11.50
N LEU A 229 -8.58 -3.72 10.61
CA LEU A 229 -8.48 -5.15 10.90
C LEU A 229 -7.04 -5.67 10.90
N ARG A 230 -6.09 -4.89 10.36
CA ARG A 230 -4.67 -5.26 10.32
C ARG A 230 -4.44 -6.59 9.61
N LEU A 231 -4.79 -6.68 8.33
CA LEU A 231 -4.57 -7.86 7.49
C LEU A 231 -3.55 -7.61 6.40
N GLY A 232 -2.66 -8.58 6.23
CA GLY A 232 -1.73 -8.69 5.12
C GLY A 232 -1.26 -10.13 4.99
N TYR A 233 -0.65 -10.45 3.87
CA TYR A 233 -0.08 -11.77 3.65
C TYR A 233 1.20 -11.71 2.82
N CYS A 234 2.03 -12.74 2.95
CA CYS A 234 3.07 -13.02 1.98
C CYS A 234 2.88 -14.42 1.38
N TYR A 235 3.41 -14.57 0.18
CA TYR A 235 3.39 -15.79 -0.60
C TYR A 235 4.78 -16.07 -1.16
N THR A 236 5.23 -17.30 -1.05
CA THR A 236 6.40 -17.82 -1.75
C THR A 236 6.29 -19.33 -1.92
N ASP A 237 6.78 -19.88 -3.02
CA ASP A 237 6.87 -21.32 -3.24
C ASP A 237 8.13 -21.94 -2.60
N ASN A 238 8.98 -21.13 -2.00
CA ASN A 238 10.19 -21.56 -1.32
C ASN A 238 9.90 -21.99 0.13
N LEU A 239 9.81 -23.29 0.36
CA LEU A 239 9.57 -23.88 1.67
C LEU A 239 10.63 -23.51 2.71
N TYR A 240 11.86 -23.27 2.31
CA TYR A 240 12.91 -22.83 3.23
C TYR A 240 12.63 -21.44 3.77
N LEU A 241 12.28 -20.49 2.91
CA LEU A 241 11.89 -19.13 3.31
C LEU A 241 10.63 -19.16 4.19
N LEU A 242 9.61 -19.90 3.78
CA LEU A 242 8.37 -20.07 4.55
C LEU A 242 8.64 -20.58 5.96
N ASN A 243 9.42 -21.65 6.09
CA ASN A 243 9.73 -22.23 7.39
C ASN A 243 10.54 -21.29 8.28
N ARG A 244 11.43 -20.48 7.73
CA ARG A 244 12.14 -19.44 8.49
C ARG A 244 11.17 -18.41 9.04
N LEU A 245 10.24 -17.91 8.21
CA LEU A 245 9.24 -16.92 8.62
C LEU A 245 8.27 -17.49 9.65
N ARG A 246 7.73 -18.69 9.43
CA ARG A 246 6.78 -19.34 10.36
C ARG A 246 7.32 -19.51 11.77
N ARG A 247 8.63 -19.72 11.93
CA ARG A 247 9.26 -19.90 13.26
C ARG A 247 9.30 -18.62 14.09
N VAL A 248 9.18 -17.45 13.46
CA VAL A 248 9.34 -16.15 14.12
C VAL A 248 8.06 -15.34 14.19
N ILE A 249 7.00 -15.78 13.50
CA ILE A 249 5.68 -15.18 13.61
C ILE A 249 5.11 -15.48 15.01
N PRO A 250 4.63 -14.44 15.72
CA PRO A 250 4.03 -14.65 17.06
C PRO A 250 2.77 -15.53 16.99
N THR A 251 2.58 -16.36 18.00
CA THR A 251 1.30 -17.05 18.20
C THR A 251 0.18 -16.02 18.38
N TRP A 252 -1.00 -16.28 17.79
CA TRP A 252 -2.16 -15.36 17.82
C TRP A 252 -1.92 -14.00 17.15
N ASN A 253 -1.05 -13.94 16.16
CA ASN A 253 -0.74 -12.69 15.46
C ASN A 253 -1.92 -12.10 14.68
N VAL A 254 -2.87 -12.94 14.24
CA VAL A 254 -4.09 -12.51 13.55
C VAL A 254 -5.23 -12.42 14.56
N ASN A 255 -5.89 -11.27 14.66
CA ASN A 255 -7.00 -11.08 15.59
C ASN A 255 -8.31 -11.73 15.08
N THR A 256 -9.25 -11.99 15.98
CA THR A 256 -10.52 -12.69 15.68
C THR A 256 -11.41 -11.94 14.69
N LEU A 257 -11.40 -10.61 14.69
CA LEU A 257 -12.14 -9.79 13.73
C LEU A 257 -11.61 -10.01 12.32
N ALA A 258 -10.29 -10.10 12.19
CA ALA A 258 -9.60 -10.39 10.94
C ALA A 258 -9.89 -11.81 10.44
N GLU A 259 -9.87 -12.81 11.32
CA GLU A 259 -10.23 -14.20 10.97
C GLU A 259 -11.68 -14.28 10.50
N TYR A 260 -12.61 -13.62 11.22
CA TYR A 260 -14.00 -13.58 10.80
C TYR A 260 -14.18 -12.91 9.44
N PHE A 261 -13.49 -11.79 9.20
CA PHE A 261 -13.51 -11.12 7.90
C PHE A 261 -13.00 -12.05 6.78
N LEU A 262 -11.89 -12.75 6.99
CA LEU A 262 -11.35 -13.72 6.02
C LEU A 262 -12.36 -14.82 5.68
N SER A 263 -13.15 -15.30 6.66
CA SER A 263 -14.20 -16.30 6.42
C SER A 263 -15.35 -15.82 5.54
N GLN A 264 -15.52 -14.50 5.39
CA GLN A 264 -16.54 -13.91 4.52
C GLN A 264 -16.09 -13.80 3.06
N LEU A 265 -14.77 -13.77 2.78
CA LEU A 265 -14.23 -13.48 1.45
C LEU A 265 -14.77 -14.43 0.35
N PRO A 266 -14.80 -15.78 0.54
CA PRO A 266 -15.22 -16.69 -0.54
C PRO A 266 -16.65 -16.44 -1.04
N ARG A 267 -17.53 -15.92 -0.19
CA ARG A 267 -18.94 -15.63 -0.57
C ARG A 267 -19.17 -14.21 -1.08
N THR A 268 -18.14 -13.35 -1.06
CA THR A 268 -18.26 -11.92 -1.41
C THR A 268 -17.39 -11.53 -2.61
N ASP A 269 -16.85 -12.50 -3.35
CA ASP A 269 -15.95 -12.28 -4.48
C ASP A 269 -16.54 -11.35 -5.54
N LYS A 270 -17.81 -11.56 -5.94
CA LYS A 270 -18.48 -10.66 -6.90
C LYS A 270 -18.55 -9.22 -6.39
N ALA A 271 -18.91 -9.02 -5.13
CA ALA A 271 -19.00 -7.67 -4.54
C ALA A 271 -17.64 -6.99 -4.45
N TYR A 272 -16.59 -7.77 -4.15
CA TYR A 272 -15.22 -7.31 -4.18
C TYR A 272 -14.80 -6.87 -5.60
N HIS A 273 -15.06 -7.70 -6.61
CA HIS A 273 -14.76 -7.39 -8.00
C HIS A 273 -15.45 -6.10 -8.47
N ASP A 274 -16.75 -5.97 -8.22
CA ASP A 274 -17.55 -4.79 -8.60
C ASP A 274 -17.01 -3.51 -7.89
N ALA A 275 -16.70 -3.57 -6.59
CA ALA A 275 -16.14 -2.47 -5.82
C ALA A 275 -14.76 -2.04 -6.34
N ARG A 276 -13.91 -3.01 -6.70
CA ARG A 276 -12.59 -2.79 -7.29
C ARG A 276 -12.68 -2.06 -8.63
N LEU A 277 -13.53 -2.55 -9.54
CA LEU A 277 -13.70 -1.94 -10.86
C LEU A 277 -14.28 -0.52 -10.78
N ARG A 278 -15.22 -0.31 -9.86
CA ARG A 278 -15.77 1.02 -9.59
C ARG A 278 -14.67 1.99 -9.19
N LEU A 279 -13.82 1.61 -8.24
CA LEU A 279 -12.73 2.47 -7.78
C LEU A 279 -11.70 2.75 -8.87
N ILE A 280 -11.34 1.75 -9.70
CA ILE A 280 -10.47 1.96 -10.88
C ILE A 280 -11.07 3.03 -11.80
N GLY A 281 -12.38 2.98 -12.04
CA GLY A 281 -13.10 3.98 -12.84
C GLY A 281 -13.03 5.38 -12.23
N ASP A 282 -13.17 5.49 -10.91
CA ASP A 282 -13.12 6.76 -10.19
C ASP A 282 -11.72 7.37 -10.19
N VAL A 283 -10.67 6.56 -9.98
CA VAL A 283 -9.28 7.02 -10.07
C VAL A 283 -8.96 7.57 -11.46
N ARG A 284 -9.44 6.91 -12.52
CA ARG A 284 -9.27 7.40 -13.90
C ARG A 284 -10.01 8.74 -14.12
N ALA A 285 -11.18 8.91 -13.50
CA ALA A 285 -11.92 10.17 -13.57
C ALA A 285 -11.20 11.27 -12.78
N LEU A 286 -10.77 10.99 -11.55
CA LEU A 286 -9.99 11.92 -10.72
C LEU A 286 -8.72 12.38 -11.45
N LYS A 287 -7.99 11.44 -12.09
CA LYS A 287 -6.79 11.77 -12.88
C LYS A 287 -7.11 12.77 -14.00
N ARG A 288 -8.19 12.54 -14.76
CA ARG A 288 -8.59 13.46 -15.84
C ARG A 288 -8.91 14.85 -15.32
N GLU A 289 -9.60 14.96 -14.18
CA GLU A 289 -9.91 16.26 -13.58
C GLU A 289 -8.64 16.96 -13.06
N LEU A 290 -7.73 16.26 -12.42
CA LEU A 290 -6.44 16.82 -12.00
C LEU A 290 -5.60 17.34 -13.18
N ASP A 291 -5.64 16.66 -14.33
CA ASP A 291 -4.94 17.08 -15.55
C ASP A 291 -5.51 18.38 -16.14
N THR A 292 -6.71 18.81 -15.74
CA THR A 292 -7.29 20.11 -16.17
C THR A 292 -6.82 21.30 -15.34
N ILE A 293 -6.11 21.06 -14.24
CA ILE A 293 -5.61 22.14 -13.34
C ILE A 293 -4.19 22.52 -13.75
N PRO A 294 -3.95 23.69 -14.39
CA PRO A 294 -2.62 24.04 -14.94
C PRO A 294 -1.52 24.12 -13.89
N ALA A 295 -1.87 24.38 -12.65
CA ALA A 295 -0.96 24.45 -11.51
C ALA A 295 -0.52 23.08 -10.97
N LEU A 296 -0.95 21.97 -11.57
CA LEU A 296 -0.66 20.61 -11.15
C LEU A 296 -0.10 19.78 -12.30
N THR A 297 0.81 18.88 -11.95
CA THR A 297 1.23 17.76 -12.80
C THR A 297 0.84 16.46 -12.12
N ALA A 298 -0.19 15.76 -12.62
CA ALA A 298 -0.62 14.49 -12.09
C ALA A 298 0.09 13.33 -12.82
N TYR A 299 0.80 12.48 -12.09
CA TYR A 299 1.55 11.36 -12.66
C TYR A 299 0.64 10.19 -13.05
N PRO A 300 1.05 9.34 -14.03
CA PRO A 300 0.37 8.09 -14.34
C PRO A 300 0.30 7.18 -13.12
N THR A 301 -0.80 6.40 -13.00
CA THR A 301 -0.97 5.49 -11.86
C THR A 301 -1.63 4.17 -12.25
N GLY A 302 -1.17 3.08 -11.65
CA GLY A 302 -1.82 1.77 -11.60
C GLY A 302 -2.40 1.46 -10.22
N ALA A 303 -2.39 2.43 -9.30
CA ALA A 303 -2.90 2.29 -7.93
C ALA A 303 -4.25 3.01 -7.75
N ASN A 304 -4.82 2.98 -6.53
CA ASN A 304 -6.02 3.75 -6.18
C ASN A 304 -5.69 5.15 -5.64
N PHE A 305 -4.53 5.66 -5.96
CA PHE A 305 -4.06 7.01 -5.64
C PHE A 305 -3.27 7.61 -6.81
N ILE A 306 -3.09 8.90 -6.78
CA ILE A 306 -2.34 9.67 -7.78
C ILE A 306 -1.27 10.49 -7.06
N LEU A 307 -0.02 10.39 -7.51
CA LEU A 307 1.01 11.35 -7.15
C LEU A 307 0.82 12.61 -7.98
N VAL A 308 0.87 13.77 -7.34
CA VAL A 308 0.66 15.07 -7.97
C VAL A 308 1.78 16.00 -7.57
N ARG A 309 2.36 16.72 -8.53
CA ARG A 309 3.28 17.80 -8.27
C ARG A 309 2.58 19.16 -8.41
N ILE A 310 2.87 20.06 -7.49
CA ILE A 310 2.36 21.44 -7.47
C ILE A 310 3.35 22.32 -8.24
N GLU A 311 2.86 23.07 -9.24
CA GLU A 311 3.67 23.91 -10.11
C GLU A 311 3.51 25.42 -9.78
N SER A 312 2.58 25.80 -8.91
CA SER A 312 2.27 27.20 -8.54
C SER A 312 3.28 27.82 -7.58
N GLY A 313 4.27 27.07 -7.08
CA GLY A 313 5.21 27.51 -6.06
C GLY A 313 4.77 27.25 -4.62
N MET A 314 3.49 26.91 -4.38
CA MET A 314 3.00 26.43 -3.09
C MET A 314 3.61 25.07 -2.75
N THR A 315 4.05 24.86 -1.53
CA THR A 315 4.57 23.56 -1.08
C THR A 315 3.46 22.57 -0.77
N ALA A 316 3.79 21.28 -0.76
CA ALA A 316 2.87 20.20 -0.38
C ALA A 316 2.32 20.37 1.04
N GLY A 317 3.17 20.84 1.98
CA GLY A 317 2.76 21.12 3.35
C GLY A 317 1.79 22.29 3.45
N GLU A 318 1.97 23.36 2.68
CA GLU A 318 1.05 24.50 2.60
C GLU A 318 -0.29 24.08 2.01
N LEU A 319 -0.29 23.30 0.90
CA LEU A 319 -1.52 22.78 0.32
C LEU A 319 -2.26 21.85 1.26
N GLN A 320 -1.55 20.93 1.93
CA GLN A 320 -2.14 20.03 2.93
C GLN A 320 -2.78 20.83 4.07
N HIS A 321 -2.10 21.87 4.54
CA HIS A 321 -2.60 22.74 5.60
C HIS A 321 -3.88 23.46 5.17
N GLU A 322 -3.88 24.08 3.99
CA GLU A 322 -5.05 24.82 3.47
C GLU A 322 -6.25 23.89 3.26
N LEU A 323 -6.04 22.72 2.64
CA LEU A 323 -7.10 21.71 2.45
C LEU A 323 -7.68 21.25 3.79
N LEU A 324 -6.84 21.01 4.78
CA LEU A 324 -7.27 20.49 6.07
C LEU A 324 -8.06 21.53 6.87
N HIS A 325 -7.61 22.79 6.88
CA HIS A 325 -8.22 23.85 7.69
C HIS A 325 -9.44 24.46 7.02
N ALA A 326 -9.33 24.83 5.74
CA ALA A 326 -10.41 25.54 5.05
C ALA A 326 -11.48 24.60 4.46
N HIS A 327 -11.07 23.37 4.06
CA HIS A 327 -11.94 22.45 3.32
C HIS A 327 -12.22 21.13 4.04
N ARG A 328 -11.61 20.88 5.22
CA ARG A 328 -11.74 19.60 5.96
C ARG A 328 -11.36 18.39 5.10
N MET A 329 -10.29 18.51 4.33
CA MET A 329 -9.76 17.47 3.46
C MET A 329 -8.31 17.20 3.80
N TYR A 330 -7.93 15.92 3.91
CA TYR A 330 -6.59 15.51 4.30
C TYR A 330 -5.91 14.78 3.16
N VAL A 331 -4.80 15.31 2.63
CA VAL A 331 -3.96 14.71 1.58
C VAL A 331 -2.59 14.33 2.15
N ARG A 332 -1.84 13.47 1.46
CA ARG A 332 -0.49 13.07 1.87
C ARG A 332 0.56 14.05 1.32
N ASP A 333 1.22 14.81 2.17
CA ASP A 333 2.46 15.49 1.87
C ASP A 333 3.60 14.48 1.73
N CYS A 334 4.25 14.42 0.56
CA CYS A 334 5.34 13.50 0.25
C CYS A 334 6.74 14.11 0.40
N SER A 335 6.87 15.33 0.91
CA SER A 335 8.15 16.04 1.06
C SER A 335 9.18 15.30 1.93
N ASN A 336 8.71 14.47 2.87
CA ASN A 336 9.56 13.67 3.74
C ASN A 336 10.01 12.32 3.13
N LYS A 337 9.72 12.07 1.84
CA LYS A 337 10.18 10.86 1.16
C LYS A 337 11.55 11.08 0.54
N ILE A 338 12.48 10.17 0.79
CA ILE A 338 13.82 10.21 0.18
C ILE A 338 13.66 10.23 -1.35
N GLY A 339 14.32 11.17 -2.01
CA GLY A 339 14.27 11.34 -3.46
C GLY A 339 13.10 12.18 -3.97
N MET A 340 12.33 12.82 -3.08
CA MET A 340 11.27 13.77 -3.45
C MET A 340 11.59 15.20 -2.96
N ASP A 341 11.03 16.18 -3.66
CA ASP A 341 11.05 17.60 -3.25
C ASP A 341 9.77 17.96 -2.45
N SER A 342 9.71 19.22 -1.99
CA SER A 342 8.61 19.74 -1.17
C SER A 342 7.32 20.04 -1.94
N TYR A 343 7.21 19.67 -3.20
CA TYR A 343 6.08 20.03 -4.06
C TYR A 343 5.18 18.85 -4.44
N HIS A 344 5.37 17.68 -3.83
CA HIS A 344 4.61 16.48 -4.17
C HIS A 344 3.59 16.10 -3.09
N VAL A 345 2.35 15.92 -3.52
CA VAL A 345 1.27 15.33 -2.72
C VAL A 345 0.79 14.03 -3.35
N ARG A 346 0.36 13.08 -2.51
CA ARG A 346 -0.32 11.87 -2.96
C ARG A 346 -1.78 11.95 -2.55
N ILE A 347 -2.68 11.72 -3.49
CA ILE A 347 -4.14 11.82 -3.34
C ILE A 347 -4.74 10.44 -3.60
N ALA A 348 -5.38 9.83 -2.60
CA ALA A 348 -6.12 8.59 -2.75
C ALA A 348 -7.59 8.91 -3.08
N SER A 349 -8.15 8.25 -4.12
CA SER A 349 -9.57 8.43 -4.45
C SER A 349 -10.46 7.92 -3.31
N GLN A 350 -11.46 8.72 -2.96
CA GLN A 350 -12.49 8.41 -1.97
C GLN A 350 -13.87 8.23 -2.61
N GLY A 351 -13.88 8.00 -3.92
CA GLY A 351 -15.07 7.88 -4.73
C GLY A 351 -15.52 9.21 -5.35
N ARG A 352 -16.23 9.12 -6.44
CA ARG A 352 -16.50 10.21 -7.38
C ARG A 352 -17.04 11.48 -6.73
N GLU A 353 -17.98 11.36 -5.77
CA GLU A 353 -18.57 12.50 -5.11
C GLU A 353 -17.56 13.29 -4.26
N LYS A 354 -16.79 12.59 -3.45
CA LYS A 354 -15.75 13.21 -2.61
C LYS A 354 -14.58 13.73 -3.46
N ASP A 355 -14.21 12.99 -4.50
CA ASP A 355 -13.18 13.41 -5.43
C ASP A 355 -13.52 14.72 -6.14
N ALA A 356 -14.81 14.93 -6.51
CA ALA A 356 -15.29 16.20 -7.08
C ALA A 356 -15.12 17.38 -6.11
N LEU A 357 -15.46 17.18 -4.82
CA LEU A 357 -15.27 18.21 -3.79
C LEU A 357 -13.78 18.60 -3.66
N LEU A 358 -12.87 17.62 -3.74
CA LEU A 358 -11.44 17.90 -3.70
C LEU A 358 -10.98 18.70 -4.92
N ILE A 359 -11.47 18.38 -6.11
CA ILE A 359 -11.14 19.11 -7.35
C ILE A 359 -11.59 20.58 -7.25
N ASP A 360 -12.79 20.83 -6.74
CA ASP A 360 -13.30 22.20 -6.55
C ASP A 360 -12.42 22.98 -5.54
N ALA A 361 -12.03 22.34 -4.43
CA ALA A 361 -11.14 22.95 -3.45
C ALA A 361 -9.74 23.26 -4.05
N LEU A 362 -9.16 22.32 -4.81
CA LEU A 362 -7.87 22.51 -5.46
C LEU A 362 -7.90 23.67 -6.48
N ARG A 363 -8.97 23.77 -7.28
CA ARG A 363 -9.17 24.90 -8.20
C ARG A 363 -9.27 26.23 -7.42
N ALA A 364 -10.05 26.28 -6.34
CA ALA A 364 -10.19 27.49 -5.53
C ALA A 364 -8.87 27.94 -4.87
N ILE A 365 -8.03 27.02 -4.45
CA ILE A 365 -6.74 27.33 -3.81
C ILE A 365 -5.69 27.75 -4.83
N LEU A 366 -5.56 27.01 -5.95
CA LEU A 366 -4.44 27.13 -6.88
C LEU A 366 -4.66 28.17 -8.00
N THR A 367 -5.86 28.77 -8.11
CA THR A 367 -6.15 29.86 -9.05
C THR A 367 -6.06 31.23 -8.39
N ARG A 368 -5.74 31.31 -7.11
CA ARG A 368 -5.43 32.55 -6.39
C ARG A 368 -3.99 32.96 -6.65
#